data_3fd012d815abe7e4fed5b860c6968480
#
_entry.id   3fd012d815abe7e4fed5b860c6968480
#
_cell.length_a   1.000
_cell.length_b   1.000
_cell.length_c   1.000
_cell.angle_alpha   90.00
_cell.angle_beta   90.00
_cell.angle_gamma   90.00
#
_symmetry.space_group_name_H-M   'P 1'
#
loop_
_entity.id
_entity.type
_entity.pdbx_description
1 polymer ?
#
loop_
_entity_poly.entity_id
_entity_poly.type
_entity_poly.pdbx_seq_one_letter_code
_entity_poly.pdbx_strand_id
1 'polypeptide(L)'
;MNYLKTSIKEFYGYDCVIKPKLNLTNDILAGSRTRYEAGKIFNKYNSNQNTLIITEKDIAHKKSEEYPEWGIFGLGLRPGKTCVISTFRLKKNVTTQKMIERLKKVALHEIGHNLGLEHCSNNTKCMMNDADGTIKQVDREKIWFCKKCWKLIK
;
A
#
# COMPACT_ATOMS: atom_id res chain seq x y z
N MET A 1 -15.21 -3.36 1.65
CA MET A 1 -14.29 -3.73 0.54
C MET A 1 -14.78 -3.23 -0.82
N ASN A 2 -16.08 -3.09 -1.06
CA ASN A 2 -16.61 -2.57 -2.33
C ASN A 2 -16.07 -1.16 -2.67
N TYR A 3 -15.88 -0.29 -1.68
CA TYR A 3 -15.30 1.05 -1.85
C TYR A 3 -13.90 1.06 -2.48
N LEU A 4 -13.06 0.04 -2.23
CA LEU A 4 -11.75 -0.09 -2.89
C LEU A 4 -11.90 -0.54 -4.35
N LYS A 5 -12.77 -1.51 -4.63
CA LYS A 5 -13.07 -1.94 -6.00
C LYS A 5 -13.51 -0.74 -6.84
N THR A 6 -14.45 0.06 -6.33
CA THR A 6 -14.92 1.27 -7.00
C THR A 6 -13.77 2.24 -7.26
N SER A 7 -12.95 2.55 -6.24
CA SER A 7 -11.84 3.49 -6.41
C SER A 7 -10.76 3.00 -7.38
N ILE A 8 -10.44 1.70 -7.38
CA ILE A 8 -9.49 1.12 -8.34
C ILE A 8 -10.06 1.16 -9.77
N LYS A 9 -11.34 0.86 -9.93
CA LYS A 9 -12.02 0.94 -11.23
C LYS A 9 -12.04 2.36 -11.78
N GLU A 10 -12.45 3.33 -10.94
CA GLU A 10 -12.52 4.74 -11.33
C GLU A 10 -11.15 5.33 -11.67
N PHE A 11 -10.09 4.93 -10.95
CA PHE A 11 -8.78 5.53 -11.08
C PHE A 11 -7.91 4.86 -12.16
N TYR A 12 -7.90 3.52 -12.21
CA TYR A 12 -7.06 2.73 -13.12
C TYR A 12 -7.84 1.99 -14.22
N GLY A 13 -9.16 1.93 -14.14
CA GLY A 13 -10.00 1.16 -15.06
C GLY A 13 -10.03 -0.35 -14.78
N TYR A 14 -9.40 -0.84 -13.69
CA TYR A 14 -9.30 -2.26 -13.38
C TYR A 14 -10.54 -2.81 -12.69
N ASP A 15 -11.03 -3.95 -13.16
CA ASP A 15 -12.05 -4.73 -12.46
C ASP A 15 -11.39 -5.61 -11.39
N CYS A 16 -12.00 -5.65 -10.20
CA CYS A 16 -11.45 -6.36 -9.06
C CYS A 16 -12.36 -7.51 -8.60
N VAL A 17 -11.74 -8.66 -8.35
CA VAL A 17 -12.39 -9.81 -7.69
C VAL A 17 -11.87 -9.91 -6.25
N ILE A 18 -12.78 -10.05 -5.29
CA ILE A 18 -12.41 -10.30 -3.89
C ILE A 18 -12.24 -11.81 -3.71
N LYS A 19 -11.05 -12.21 -3.30
CA LYS A 19 -10.73 -13.61 -2.96
C LYS A 19 -11.02 -13.91 -1.48
N PRO A 20 -11.17 -15.18 -1.09
CA PRO A 20 -11.31 -15.57 0.30
C PRO A 20 -10.18 -15.06 1.19
N LYS A 21 -10.46 -14.85 2.48
CA LYS A 21 -9.46 -14.47 3.47
C LYS A 21 -8.39 -15.54 3.60
N LEU A 22 -7.15 -15.10 3.70
CA LEU A 22 -5.98 -15.92 4.02
C LEU A 22 -5.48 -15.58 5.42
N ASN A 23 -5.00 -16.57 6.15
CA ASN A 23 -4.40 -16.35 7.46
C ASN A 23 -2.91 -16.06 7.32
N LEU A 24 -2.45 -14.95 7.88
CA LEU A 24 -1.02 -14.70 8.04
C LEU A 24 -0.46 -15.62 9.14
N THR A 25 0.52 -16.41 8.76
CA THR A 25 1.16 -17.40 9.64
C THR A 25 2.41 -16.82 10.32
N ASN A 26 2.89 -17.46 11.40
CA ASN A 26 3.98 -16.93 12.21
C ASN A 26 5.35 -16.90 11.51
N ASP A 27 5.52 -17.67 10.45
CA ASP A 27 6.73 -17.66 9.60
C ASP A 27 6.94 -16.36 8.83
N ILE A 28 5.87 -15.57 8.67
CA ILE A 28 5.91 -14.26 8.00
C ILE A 28 6.27 -13.12 8.98
N LEU A 29 6.38 -13.40 10.28
CA LEU A 29 6.76 -12.39 11.26
C LEU A 29 8.18 -11.87 10.99
N ALA A 30 8.38 -10.58 11.27
CA ALA A 30 9.69 -9.96 11.34
C ALA A 30 10.48 -10.47 12.57
N GLY A 31 11.76 -10.13 12.68
CA GLY A 31 12.66 -10.66 13.70
C GLY A 31 12.19 -10.43 15.13
N SER A 32 11.62 -9.24 15.43
CA SER A 32 11.04 -8.92 16.76
C SER A 32 9.75 -9.67 17.05
N ARG A 33 9.15 -10.35 16.07
CA ARG A 33 7.86 -11.06 16.15
C ARG A 33 6.66 -10.18 16.53
N THR A 34 6.79 -8.87 16.43
CA THR A 34 5.71 -7.90 16.73
C THR A 34 4.99 -7.42 15.48
N ARG A 35 5.63 -7.54 14.30
CA ARG A 35 5.12 -7.11 13.00
C ARG A 35 5.26 -8.21 11.97
N TYR A 36 4.46 -8.12 10.91
CA TYR A 36 4.58 -9.00 9.76
C TYR A 36 5.47 -8.35 8.71
N GLU A 37 6.43 -9.11 8.18
CA GLU A 37 7.37 -8.59 7.19
C GLU A 37 6.74 -8.60 5.79
N ALA A 38 6.63 -7.43 5.16
CA ALA A 38 5.95 -7.26 3.89
C ALA A 38 6.59 -8.07 2.75
N GLY A 39 7.92 -8.20 2.73
CA GLY A 39 8.64 -9.03 1.76
C GLY A 39 8.29 -10.52 1.87
N LYS A 40 8.16 -11.03 3.09
CA LYS A 40 7.72 -12.42 3.32
C LYS A 40 6.26 -12.64 2.91
N ILE A 41 5.39 -11.62 3.09
CA ILE A 41 4.01 -11.68 2.59
C ILE A 41 4.02 -11.83 1.07
N PHE A 42 4.83 -11.06 0.33
CA PHE A 42 4.95 -11.20 -1.10
C PHE A 42 5.39 -12.59 -1.51
N ASN A 43 6.47 -13.09 -0.92
CA ASN A 43 7.01 -14.42 -1.27
C ASN A 43 5.98 -15.53 -1.07
N LYS A 44 5.17 -15.41 -0.03
CA LYS A 44 4.18 -16.45 0.30
C LYS A 44 2.90 -16.36 -0.52
N TYR A 45 2.45 -15.16 -0.86
CA TYR A 45 1.15 -14.93 -1.50
C TYR A 45 1.26 -14.28 -2.89
N ASN A 46 2.45 -14.29 -3.47
CA ASN A 46 2.65 -13.80 -4.83
C ASN A 46 1.82 -14.63 -5.82
N SER A 47 1.32 -13.98 -6.85
CA SER A 47 0.59 -14.62 -7.93
C SER A 47 0.99 -14.02 -9.28
N ASN A 48 0.71 -14.73 -10.37
CA ASN A 48 0.92 -14.21 -11.72
C ASN A 48 -0.11 -13.13 -12.11
N GLN A 49 -1.10 -12.86 -11.25
CA GLN A 49 -2.13 -11.85 -11.45
C GLN A 49 -1.82 -10.61 -10.60
N ASN A 50 -2.29 -9.44 -11.05
CA ASN A 50 -2.24 -8.23 -10.23
C ASN A 50 -3.03 -8.45 -8.93
N THR A 51 -2.34 -8.37 -7.81
CA THR A 51 -2.88 -8.75 -6.50
C THR A 51 -2.64 -7.65 -5.47
N LEU A 52 -3.72 -7.16 -4.87
CA LEU A 52 -3.68 -6.29 -3.69
C LEU A 52 -4.03 -7.12 -2.46
N ILE A 53 -3.07 -7.26 -1.55
CA ILE A 53 -3.24 -7.93 -0.26
C ILE A 53 -3.59 -6.89 0.79
N ILE A 54 -4.65 -7.14 1.57
CA ILE A 54 -5.10 -6.22 2.61
C ILE A 54 -5.09 -6.96 3.95
N THR A 55 -4.41 -6.38 4.94
CA THR A 55 -4.33 -6.94 6.29
C THR A 55 -4.70 -5.92 7.36
N GLU A 56 -5.14 -6.42 8.52
CA GLU A 56 -5.35 -5.61 9.73
C GLU A 56 -4.14 -5.68 10.69
N LYS A 57 -3.13 -6.49 10.35
CA LYS A 57 -1.92 -6.64 11.14
C LYS A 57 -0.92 -5.52 10.83
N ASP A 58 -0.11 -5.16 11.83
CA ASP A 58 1.00 -4.22 11.60
C ASP A 58 2.05 -4.85 10.70
N ILE A 59 2.48 -4.12 9.67
CA ILE A 59 3.48 -4.58 8.71
C ILE A 59 4.73 -3.71 8.77
N ALA A 60 5.85 -4.32 8.45
CA ALA A 60 7.15 -3.67 8.41
C ALA A 60 7.95 -4.06 7.17
N HIS A 61 8.93 -3.23 6.86
CA HIS A 61 9.95 -3.49 5.86
C HIS A 61 11.29 -2.98 6.36
N LYS A 62 12.39 -3.62 5.94
CA LYS A 62 13.73 -3.15 6.27
C LYS A 62 14.03 -1.85 5.50
N LYS A 63 14.18 -0.75 6.21
CA LYS A 63 14.57 0.56 5.65
C LYS A 63 16.08 0.71 5.56
N SER A 64 16.79 0.28 6.60
CA SER A 64 18.26 0.27 6.72
C SER A 64 18.69 -0.75 7.78
N GLU A 65 20.00 -0.91 8.01
CA GLU A 65 20.48 -1.75 9.11
C GLU A 65 20.06 -1.19 10.48
N GLU A 66 19.99 0.12 10.63
CA GLU A 66 19.52 0.78 11.85
C GLU A 66 18.00 0.61 12.07
N TYR A 67 17.23 0.50 10.97
CA TYR A 67 15.78 0.34 10.99
C TYR A 67 15.35 -0.95 10.29
N PRO A 68 15.64 -2.12 10.86
CA PRO A 68 15.38 -3.41 10.23
C PRO A 68 13.89 -3.75 10.12
N GLU A 69 13.05 -3.10 10.94
CA GLU A 69 11.60 -3.33 11.00
C GLU A 69 10.83 -2.00 10.98
N TRP A 70 11.09 -1.18 9.95
CA TRP A 70 10.38 0.09 9.76
C TRP A 70 8.91 -0.17 9.45
N GLY A 71 8.03 0.37 10.30
CA GLY A 71 6.59 0.19 10.13
C GLY A 71 6.04 1.03 8.99
N ILE A 72 5.30 0.39 8.08
CA ILE A 72 4.79 0.97 6.84
C ILE A 72 3.27 0.87 6.73
N PHE A 73 2.67 1.65 5.85
CA PHE A 73 1.24 1.58 5.51
C PHE A 73 0.98 0.56 4.40
N GLY A 74 1.91 0.44 3.47
CA GLY A 74 1.88 -0.48 2.35
C GLY A 74 3.26 -0.71 1.77
N LEU A 75 3.35 -1.64 0.84
CA LEU A 75 4.52 -1.92 0.02
C LEU A 75 4.08 -2.52 -1.31
N GLY A 76 4.53 -1.95 -2.43
CA GLY A 76 4.34 -2.47 -3.78
C GLY A 76 5.66 -2.88 -4.42
N LEU A 77 5.67 -4.00 -5.12
CA LEU A 77 6.80 -4.37 -5.99
C LEU A 77 6.89 -3.40 -7.18
N ARG A 78 8.08 -2.93 -7.52
CA ARG A 78 8.28 -1.92 -8.56
C ARG A 78 9.31 -2.32 -9.62
N PRO A 79 8.92 -2.54 -10.88
CA PRO A 79 7.54 -2.86 -11.29
C PRO A 79 7.14 -4.23 -10.74
N GLY A 80 5.85 -4.50 -10.66
CA GLY A 80 5.40 -5.78 -10.14
C GLY A 80 3.91 -6.03 -10.31
N LYS A 81 3.46 -7.12 -9.72
CA LYS A 81 2.05 -7.52 -9.76
C LYS A 81 1.41 -7.61 -8.38
N THR A 82 2.21 -7.54 -7.31
CA THR A 82 1.73 -7.72 -5.95
C THR A 82 2.05 -6.51 -5.09
N CYS A 83 1.07 -6.06 -4.33
CA CYS A 83 1.25 -5.08 -3.27
C CYS A 83 0.49 -5.51 -2.01
N VAL A 84 0.96 -5.07 -0.85
CA VAL A 84 0.32 -5.28 0.44
C VAL A 84 0.07 -3.95 1.12
N ILE A 85 -1.10 -3.81 1.74
CA ILE A 85 -1.46 -2.65 2.56
C ILE A 85 -2.01 -3.10 3.90
N SER A 86 -1.82 -2.26 4.93
CA SER A 86 -2.29 -2.51 6.28
C SER A 86 -3.23 -1.42 6.78
N THR A 87 -4.36 -1.82 7.34
CA THR A 87 -5.26 -0.88 8.02
C THR A 87 -4.81 -0.56 9.44
N PHE A 88 -3.85 -1.30 10.01
CA PHE A 88 -3.44 -1.19 11.40
C PHE A 88 -3.09 0.24 11.81
N ARG A 89 -2.21 0.90 11.06
CA ARG A 89 -1.77 2.28 11.31
C ARG A 89 -2.75 3.32 10.80
N LEU A 90 -3.50 2.99 9.73
CA LEU A 90 -4.44 3.91 9.09
C LEU A 90 -5.68 4.21 9.95
N LYS A 91 -6.10 3.24 10.79
CA LYS A 91 -7.27 3.37 11.67
C LYS A 91 -7.00 4.10 13.00
N LYS A 92 -5.73 4.42 13.30
CA LYS A 92 -5.36 4.97 14.60
C LYS A 92 -5.95 6.37 14.80
N ASN A 93 -6.76 6.53 15.87
CA ASN A 93 -7.36 7.80 16.32
C ASN A 93 -8.20 8.55 15.25
N VAL A 94 -8.92 7.81 14.41
CA VAL A 94 -9.78 8.40 13.37
C VAL A 94 -11.10 7.64 13.21
N THR A 95 -12.05 8.29 12.56
CA THR A 95 -13.33 7.66 12.18
C THR A 95 -13.11 6.62 11.09
N THR A 96 -14.08 5.70 10.96
CA THR A 96 -14.10 4.70 9.88
C THR A 96 -14.02 5.36 8.49
N GLN A 97 -14.72 6.46 8.29
CA GLN A 97 -14.71 7.18 7.02
C GLN A 97 -13.31 7.71 6.67
N LYS A 98 -12.60 8.30 7.65
CA LYS A 98 -11.23 8.78 7.46
C LYS A 98 -10.25 7.64 7.22
N MET A 99 -10.41 6.52 7.91
CA MET A 99 -9.62 5.30 7.66
C MET A 99 -9.82 4.79 6.23
N ILE A 100 -11.06 4.77 5.72
CA ILE A 100 -11.36 4.36 4.35
C ILE A 100 -10.71 5.31 3.33
N GLU A 101 -10.74 6.63 3.57
CA GLU A 101 -10.07 7.61 2.72
C GLU A 101 -8.55 7.33 2.62
N ARG A 102 -7.89 7.14 3.77
CA ARG A 102 -6.48 6.79 3.84
C ARG A 102 -6.16 5.48 3.13
N LEU A 103 -7.00 4.47 3.35
CA LEU A 103 -6.83 3.14 2.74
C LEU A 103 -6.94 3.20 1.21
N LYS A 104 -7.85 4.01 0.67
CA LYS A 104 -7.96 4.23 -0.79
C LYS A 104 -6.67 4.85 -1.34
N LYS A 105 -6.14 5.87 -0.69
CA LYS A 105 -4.89 6.54 -1.12
C LYS A 105 -3.72 5.57 -1.12
N VAL A 106 -3.50 4.85 -0.02
CA VAL A 106 -2.40 3.88 0.09
C VAL A 106 -2.57 2.75 -0.94
N ALA A 107 -3.78 2.21 -1.13
CA ALA A 107 -4.02 1.17 -2.13
C ALA A 107 -3.66 1.62 -3.55
N LEU A 108 -4.08 2.81 -3.95
CA LEU A 108 -3.81 3.35 -5.28
C LEU A 108 -2.31 3.72 -5.43
N HIS A 109 -1.66 4.18 -4.36
CA HIS A 109 -0.21 4.43 -4.32
C HIS A 109 0.59 3.15 -4.59
N GLU A 110 0.29 2.07 -3.86
CA GLU A 110 1.01 0.78 -4.02
C GLU A 110 0.77 0.15 -5.39
N ILE A 111 -0.44 0.29 -5.95
CA ILE A 111 -0.70 -0.10 -7.34
C ILE A 111 0.13 0.76 -8.31
N GLY A 112 0.31 2.05 -8.02
CA GLY A 112 1.21 2.92 -8.77
C GLY A 112 2.65 2.39 -8.82
N HIS A 113 3.18 1.88 -7.70
CA HIS A 113 4.47 1.20 -7.68
C HIS A 113 4.48 -0.05 -8.56
N ASN A 114 3.45 -0.88 -8.51
CA ASN A 114 3.35 -2.05 -9.39
C ASN A 114 3.38 -1.68 -10.88
N LEU A 115 2.86 -0.50 -11.24
CA LEU A 115 2.93 0.06 -12.59
C LEU A 115 4.28 0.72 -12.93
N GLY A 116 5.25 0.67 -12.01
CA GLY A 116 6.60 1.19 -12.21
C GLY A 116 6.84 2.61 -11.69
N LEU A 117 5.85 3.27 -11.11
CA LEU A 117 6.03 4.62 -10.58
C LEU A 117 6.96 4.63 -9.36
N GLU A 118 7.88 5.58 -9.36
CA GLU A 118 8.69 5.94 -8.20
C GLU A 118 7.96 6.95 -7.29
N HIS A 119 8.50 7.16 -6.10
CA HIS A 119 8.05 8.27 -5.27
C HIS A 119 8.19 9.60 -6.01
N CYS A 120 7.21 10.46 -5.84
CA CYS A 120 7.11 11.74 -6.54
C CYS A 120 7.47 12.90 -5.61
N SER A 121 8.55 13.61 -5.92
CA SER A 121 8.90 14.87 -5.24
C SER A 121 8.35 16.13 -5.95
N ASN A 122 7.69 15.96 -7.09
CA ASN A 122 7.28 17.07 -7.97
C ASN A 122 6.08 17.87 -7.43
N ASN A 123 5.21 17.27 -6.64
CA ASN A 123 4.03 17.92 -6.07
C ASN A 123 3.58 17.24 -4.78
N THR A 124 3.50 17.97 -3.68
CA THR A 124 3.18 17.45 -2.34
C THR A 124 1.75 16.91 -2.19
N LYS A 125 0.86 17.17 -3.14
CA LYS A 125 -0.50 16.62 -3.19
C LYS A 125 -0.62 15.40 -4.09
N CYS A 126 0.45 15.06 -4.84
CA CYS A 126 0.48 13.86 -5.66
C CYS A 126 0.46 12.63 -4.76
N MET A 127 -0.39 11.66 -5.08
CA MET A 127 -0.53 10.43 -4.31
C MET A 127 0.74 9.55 -4.30
N MET A 128 1.69 9.79 -5.23
CA MET A 128 2.98 9.07 -5.24
C MET A 128 4.05 9.69 -4.34
N ASN A 129 3.72 10.64 -3.45
CA ASN A 129 4.70 11.13 -2.48
C ASN A 129 5.09 10.03 -1.50
N ASP A 130 6.35 10.05 -1.05
CA ASP A 130 6.79 9.21 0.06
C ASP A 130 6.17 9.72 1.36
N ALA A 131 5.45 8.85 2.04
CA ALA A 131 4.89 9.18 3.36
C ALA A 131 5.94 9.15 4.47
N ASP A 132 7.10 8.55 4.22
CA ASP A 132 8.20 8.34 5.18
C ASP A 132 7.69 7.88 6.57
N GLY A 133 6.72 6.97 6.57
CA GLY A 133 6.06 6.46 7.77
C GLY A 133 5.14 7.45 8.49
N THR A 134 4.88 8.63 7.92
CA THR A 134 4.03 9.65 8.55
C THR A 134 2.63 9.70 7.96
N ILE A 135 1.62 9.57 8.82
CA ILE A 135 0.21 9.65 8.41
C ILE A 135 -0.17 11.05 7.89
N LYS A 136 0.58 12.10 8.29
CA LYS A 136 0.35 13.48 7.86
C LYS A 136 0.48 13.63 6.34
N GLN A 137 1.43 12.92 5.72
CA GLN A 137 1.61 12.96 4.28
C GLN A 137 0.42 12.29 3.58
N VAL A 138 0.00 11.10 4.02
CA VAL A 138 -1.20 10.42 3.50
C VAL A 138 -2.45 11.32 3.61
N ASP A 139 -2.59 12.06 4.71
CA ASP A 139 -3.71 12.98 4.89
C ASP A 139 -3.65 14.20 3.96
N ARG A 140 -2.45 14.68 3.61
CA ARG A 140 -2.21 15.82 2.71
C ARG A 140 -2.49 15.50 1.25
N GLU A 141 -2.18 14.27 0.82
CA GLU A 141 -2.33 13.82 -0.55
C GLU A 141 -3.79 13.84 -1.01
N LYS A 142 -3.96 13.98 -2.33
CA LYS A 142 -5.23 13.79 -3.01
C LYS A 142 -5.21 12.47 -3.76
N ILE A 143 -6.37 11.88 -4.03
CA ILE A 143 -6.50 10.77 -5.00
C ILE A 143 -6.27 11.35 -6.40
N TRP A 144 -5.02 11.58 -6.72
CA TRP A 144 -4.60 12.28 -7.92
C TRP A 144 -3.09 12.07 -8.19
N PHE A 145 -2.74 11.87 -9.44
CA PHE A 145 -1.35 11.92 -9.91
C PHE A 145 -1.04 13.23 -10.59
N CYS A 146 0.14 13.78 -10.36
CA CYS A 146 0.63 14.91 -11.11
C CYS A 146 0.89 14.52 -12.58
N LYS A 147 1.00 15.52 -13.48
CA LYS A 147 1.22 15.27 -14.92
C LYS A 147 2.43 14.37 -15.22
N LYS A 148 3.50 14.47 -14.42
CA LYS A 148 4.69 13.62 -14.55
C LYS A 148 4.35 12.15 -14.30
N CYS A 149 3.68 11.84 -13.20
CA CYS A 149 3.32 10.46 -12.86
C CYS A 149 2.33 9.87 -13.88
N TRP A 150 1.32 10.62 -14.32
CA TRP A 150 0.39 10.17 -15.35
C TRP A 150 1.04 9.81 -16.68
N LYS A 151 2.09 10.56 -17.08
CA LYS A 151 2.82 10.26 -18.33
C LYS A 151 3.61 8.96 -18.28
N LEU A 152 3.96 8.48 -17.09
CA LEU A 152 4.79 7.28 -16.94
C LEU A 152 3.98 5.97 -16.95
N ILE A 153 2.66 6.03 -16.78
CA ILE A 153 1.78 4.83 -16.75
C ILE A 153 0.79 4.78 -17.93
N LYS A 154 0.88 5.73 -18.83
CA LYS A 154 0.20 5.72 -20.13
C LYS A 154 1.16 5.25 -21.22
#